data_61ddaaef147bcac515c2e0886bbca53c
#
_entry.id   61ddaaef147bcac515c2e0886bbca53c
#
_cell.length_a   1.000
_cell.length_b   1.000
_cell.length_c   1.000
_cell.angle_alpha   90.00
_cell.angle_beta   90.00
_cell.angle_gamma   90.00
#
_symmetry.space_group_name_H-M   'P 1'
#
loop_
_entity.id
_entity.type
_entity.pdbx_description
1 polymer ?
#
loop_
_entity_poly.entity_id
_entity_poly.type
_entity_poly.pdbx_seq_one_letter_code
_entity_poly.pdbx_strand_id
1 'polypeptide(L)'
;MSKNKIALICFKPNNIYLEFLNKFNYEVYIIIDDNSVNYNALYQTKYSNLKFIQIQEELCKRYGFTNVNKIGVKKLVSGWDKALCYFSLNFSNTNSNTNSNTNSNTNSNTNSNTNSNFNTWFIEDDVFFHSEDTLLKIDAKYPDYDLLANSDFSPATNMNEWLWSSIKIKTKGPYYCGMMCATRMSQRVLNSIRVYATTYNELFFLEALFPTLTKEANLELKCCCPDELKTVVYRHNYVYQDFVKNKDNIYHPIKNILEHVEFRK
;
A
#
# COMPACT_ATOMS: atom_id res chain seq x y z
N MET A 1 7.57 3.43 20.15
CA MET A 1 6.39 3.57 19.29
C MET A 1 6.81 3.28 17.86
N SER A 2 6.07 2.46 17.14
CA SER A 2 6.37 2.19 15.72
C SER A 2 6.27 3.50 14.94
N LYS A 3 7.29 3.78 14.11
CA LYS A 3 7.22 4.88 13.14
C LYS A 3 6.44 4.49 11.89
N ASN A 4 6.10 3.20 11.76
CA ASN A 4 5.40 2.67 10.60
C ASN A 4 3.93 3.12 10.57
N LYS A 5 3.35 3.13 9.39
CA LYS A 5 1.98 3.57 9.11
C LYS A 5 1.14 2.43 8.56
N ILE A 6 -0.17 2.56 8.66
CA ILE A 6 -1.13 1.68 8.00
C ILE A 6 -2.00 2.51 7.04
N ALA A 7 -2.15 2.06 5.82
CA ALA A 7 -3.08 2.53 4.83
C ALA A 7 -4.11 1.42 4.57
N LEU A 8 -5.30 1.52 5.18
CA LEU A 8 -6.43 0.68 4.81
C LEU A 8 -7.05 1.21 3.54
N ILE A 9 -7.16 0.38 2.51
CA ILE A 9 -7.74 0.73 1.22
C ILE A 9 -9.13 0.10 1.13
N CYS A 10 -10.16 0.91 0.98
CA CYS A 10 -11.54 0.45 0.89
C CYS A 10 -12.36 1.28 -0.10
N PHE A 11 -13.43 0.69 -0.63
CA PHE A 11 -14.41 1.46 -1.40
C PHE A 11 -15.19 2.38 -0.47
N LYS A 12 -15.78 1.83 0.60
CA LYS A 12 -16.48 2.55 1.67
C LYS A 12 -16.02 2.05 3.03
N PRO A 13 -15.78 2.93 4.01
CA PRO A 13 -15.38 2.51 5.34
C PRO A 13 -16.43 1.64 6.02
N ASN A 14 -16.00 0.58 6.71
CA ASN A 14 -16.85 -0.28 7.52
C ASN A 14 -16.59 -0.04 9.01
N ASN A 15 -17.63 0.20 9.80
CA ASN A 15 -17.50 0.51 11.23
C ASN A 15 -16.74 -0.58 12.01
N ILE A 16 -16.91 -1.86 11.70
CA ILE A 16 -16.21 -2.96 12.37
C ILE A 16 -14.71 -2.81 12.21
N TYR A 17 -14.26 -2.50 10.99
CA TYR A 17 -12.83 -2.31 10.70
C TYR A 17 -12.31 -1.01 11.33
N LEU A 18 -13.11 0.07 11.27
CA LEU A 18 -12.75 1.34 11.90
C LEU A 18 -12.61 1.21 13.42
N GLU A 19 -13.53 0.54 14.11
CA GLU A 19 -13.47 0.28 15.55
C GLU A 19 -12.27 -0.58 15.94
N PHE A 20 -11.90 -1.52 15.10
CA PHE A 20 -10.70 -2.34 15.28
C PHE A 20 -9.43 -1.51 15.17
N LEU A 21 -9.24 -0.77 14.08
CA LEU A 21 -8.05 0.01 13.81
C LEU A 21 -7.90 1.26 14.69
N ASN A 22 -9.01 1.83 15.18
CA ASN A 22 -8.97 3.01 16.05
C ASN A 22 -8.30 2.76 17.43
N LYS A 23 -8.07 1.47 17.75
CA LYS A 23 -7.37 1.06 19.00
C LYS A 23 -5.87 0.94 18.83
N PHE A 24 -5.35 1.11 17.60
CA PHE A 24 -3.95 0.90 17.29
C PHE A 24 -3.09 2.11 17.66
N ASN A 25 -1.83 1.84 18.00
CA ASN A 25 -0.80 2.85 18.19
C ASN A 25 -0.09 3.23 16.88
N TYR A 26 -0.35 2.52 15.78
CA TYR A 26 0.05 2.94 14.45
C TYR A 26 -0.65 4.24 14.06
N GLU A 27 0.00 5.03 13.23
CA GLU A 27 -0.65 6.10 12.50
C GLU A 27 -1.46 5.49 11.34
N VAL A 28 -2.80 5.49 11.46
CA VAL A 28 -3.69 4.78 10.52
C VAL A 28 -4.39 5.76 9.60
N TYR A 29 -4.30 5.48 8.30
CA TYR A 29 -4.94 6.19 7.20
C TYR A 29 -5.99 5.31 6.55
N ILE A 30 -7.20 5.80 6.43
CA ILE A 30 -8.30 5.14 5.71
C ILE A 30 -8.41 5.79 4.34
N ILE A 31 -7.94 5.08 3.32
CA ILE A 31 -7.96 5.54 1.92
C ILE A 31 -9.27 5.10 1.29
N ILE A 32 -10.12 6.06 0.98
CA ILE A 32 -11.49 5.83 0.54
C ILE A 32 -11.61 6.08 -0.95
N ASP A 33 -12.10 5.09 -1.69
CA ASP A 33 -12.28 5.22 -3.13
C ASP A 33 -13.58 5.97 -3.49
N ASP A 34 -14.64 5.82 -2.69
CA ASP A 34 -15.90 6.55 -2.86
C ASP A 34 -15.75 8.03 -2.49
N ASN A 35 -16.04 8.92 -3.45
CA ASN A 35 -16.05 10.37 -3.26
C ASN A 35 -17.49 10.95 -3.20
N SER A 36 -18.53 10.11 -3.12
CA SER A 36 -19.93 10.57 -3.10
C SER A 36 -20.34 11.21 -1.77
N VAL A 37 -19.61 10.92 -0.69
CA VAL A 37 -19.88 11.38 0.67
C VAL A 37 -18.60 11.92 1.29
N ASN A 38 -18.68 12.94 2.15
CA ASN A 38 -17.55 13.41 2.93
C ASN A 38 -17.38 12.52 4.18
N TYR A 39 -16.59 11.47 4.06
CA TYR A 39 -16.36 10.51 5.14
C TYR A 39 -15.54 11.08 6.30
N ASN A 40 -14.68 12.07 6.04
CA ASN A 40 -13.97 12.77 7.11
C ASN A 40 -14.96 13.49 8.04
N ALA A 41 -15.94 14.20 7.48
CA ALA A 41 -16.97 14.87 8.28
C ALA A 41 -17.85 13.88 9.07
N LEU A 42 -18.09 12.67 8.51
CA LEU A 42 -18.91 11.65 9.18
C LEU A 42 -18.19 10.95 10.33
N TYR A 43 -16.91 10.71 10.22
CA TYR A 43 -16.21 9.76 11.08
C TYR A 43 -15.11 10.35 11.95
N GLN A 44 -14.55 11.53 11.63
CA GLN A 44 -13.37 12.07 12.33
C GLN A 44 -13.62 12.31 13.84
N THR A 45 -14.82 12.73 14.22
CA THR A 45 -15.17 12.92 15.64
C THR A 45 -15.33 11.60 16.40
N LYS A 46 -15.82 10.55 15.73
CA LYS A 46 -16.03 9.23 16.33
C LYS A 46 -14.72 8.43 16.43
N TYR A 47 -13.83 8.57 15.45
CA TYR A 47 -12.59 7.80 15.33
C TYR A 47 -11.39 8.74 15.28
N SER A 48 -11.04 9.34 16.42
CA SER A 48 -10.01 10.38 16.52
C SER A 48 -8.60 9.94 16.16
N ASN A 49 -8.30 8.63 16.29
CA ASN A 49 -6.99 8.05 15.96
C ASN A 49 -6.84 7.71 14.47
N LEU A 50 -7.92 7.80 13.67
CA LEU A 50 -7.90 7.49 12.24
C LEU A 50 -7.87 8.77 11.41
N LYS A 51 -7.17 8.72 10.28
CA LYS A 51 -7.14 9.80 9.28
C LYS A 51 -7.89 9.35 8.04
N PHE A 52 -8.99 10.03 7.71
CA PHE A 52 -9.82 9.71 6.54
C PHE A 52 -9.34 10.50 5.33
N ILE A 53 -8.93 9.79 4.29
CA ILE A 53 -8.33 10.37 3.09
C ILE A 53 -9.20 10.05 1.87
N GLN A 54 -9.67 11.11 1.24
CA GLN A 54 -10.38 11.07 -0.04
C GLN A 54 -9.63 11.95 -1.04
N ILE A 55 -9.17 11.36 -2.12
CA ILE A 55 -8.41 12.06 -3.17
C ILE A 55 -9.27 12.11 -4.43
N GLN A 56 -9.27 13.28 -5.08
CA GLN A 56 -9.93 13.45 -6.37
C GLN A 56 -9.11 12.72 -7.45
N GLU A 57 -9.81 12.05 -8.37
CA GLU A 57 -9.19 11.29 -9.45
C GLU A 57 -8.29 12.15 -10.34
N GLU A 58 -8.67 13.42 -10.55
CA GLU A 58 -7.91 14.38 -11.37
C GLU A 58 -6.50 14.61 -10.82
N LEU A 59 -6.33 14.59 -9.49
CA LEU A 59 -5.02 14.70 -8.87
C LEU A 59 -4.17 13.45 -9.21
N CYS A 60 -4.74 12.26 -9.06
CA CYS A 60 -4.06 11.02 -9.41
C CYS A 60 -3.66 10.99 -10.89
N LYS A 61 -4.59 11.33 -11.79
CA LYS A 61 -4.35 11.40 -13.24
C LYS A 61 -3.23 12.39 -13.59
N ARG A 62 -3.20 13.56 -12.92
CA ARG A 62 -2.15 14.59 -13.12
C ARG A 62 -0.74 14.08 -12.86
N TYR A 63 -0.57 13.21 -11.87
CA TYR A 63 0.72 12.66 -11.47
C TYR A 63 0.97 11.25 -12.00
N GLY A 64 0.11 10.72 -12.91
CA GLY A 64 0.28 9.42 -13.53
C GLY A 64 -0.11 8.22 -12.65
N PHE A 65 -0.78 8.44 -11.51
CA PHE A 65 -1.28 7.36 -10.66
C PHE A 65 -2.62 6.85 -11.19
N THR A 66 -2.55 5.99 -12.20
CA THR A 66 -3.70 5.36 -12.86
C THR A 66 -3.38 3.91 -13.22
N ASN A 67 -4.38 3.05 -13.29
CA ASN A 67 -4.30 1.66 -13.77
C ASN A 67 -3.64 0.64 -12.82
N VAL A 68 -3.25 1.02 -11.60
CA VAL A 68 -2.54 0.09 -10.71
C VAL A 68 -3.38 -1.13 -10.32
N ASN A 69 -4.69 -1.00 -10.28
CA ASN A 69 -5.60 -2.14 -9.99
C ASN A 69 -6.37 -2.61 -11.24
N LYS A 70 -5.78 -2.42 -12.44
CA LYS A 70 -6.44 -2.83 -13.69
C LYS A 70 -5.48 -3.47 -14.68
N ILE A 71 -6.00 -4.53 -15.28
CA ILE A 71 -5.44 -5.16 -16.44
C ILE A 71 -6.19 -4.57 -17.65
N GLY A 72 -5.50 -3.84 -18.54
CA GLY A 72 -6.09 -3.28 -19.76
C GLY A 72 -5.87 -1.79 -19.99
N VAL A 73 -6.64 -1.19 -20.93
CA VAL A 73 -6.24 -0.02 -21.72
C VAL A 73 -6.77 1.33 -21.22
N LYS A 74 -7.64 1.40 -20.24
CA LYS A 74 -8.28 2.66 -19.83
C LYS A 74 -7.61 3.22 -18.59
N LYS A 75 -7.26 4.51 -18.62
CA LYS A 75 -6.78 5.25 -17.45
C LYS A 75 -7.89 5.32 -16.40
N LEU A 76 -7.85 4.40 -15.45
CA LEU A 76 -8.78 4.32 -14.34
C LEU A 76 -8.02 4.62 -13.05
N VAL A 77 -8.70 5.25 -12.11
CA VAL A 77 -8.21 5.51 -10.76
C VAL A 77 -9.01 4.63 -9.81
N SER A 78 -8.30 3.92 -8.96
CA SER A 78 -8.84 3.04 -7.92
C SER A 78 -8.36 3.49 -6.55
N GLY A 79 -8.87 2.88 -5.49
CA GLY A 79 -8.37 3.10 -4.13
C GLY A 79 -6.86 2.90 -3.99
N TRP A 80 -6.29 1.93 -4.70
CA TRP A 80 -4.84 1.73 -4.75
C TRP A 80 -4.09 2.89 -5.41
N ASP A 81 -4.58 3.41 -6.55
CA ASP A 81 -3.97 4.58 -7.20
C ASP A 81 -4.00 5.78 -6.25
N LYS A 82 -5.11 5.99 -5.53
CA LYS A 82 -5.28 7.06 -4.54
C LYS A 82 -4.30 6.88 -3.36
N ALA A 83 -4.16 5.65 -2.83
CA ALA A 83 -3.23 5.34 -1.75
C ALA A 83 -1.78 5.65 -2.15
N LEU A 84 -1.34 5.14 -3.29
CA LEU A 84 0.02 5.38 -3.80
C LEU A 84 0.26 6.86 -4.08
N CYS A 85 -0.70 7.56 -4.70
CA CYS A 85 -0.64 9.00 -4.95
C CYS A 85 -0.45 9.76 -3.64
N TYR A 86 -1.30 9.51 -2.62
CA TYR A 86 -1.23 10.17 -1.34
C TYR A 86 0.12 9.97 -0.65
N PHE A 87 0.56 8.72 -0.46
CA PHE A 87 1.78 8.41 0.26
C PHE A 87 3.04 8.87 -0.51
N SER A 88 3.04 8.75 -1.82
CA SER A 88 4.16 9.19 -2.65
C SER A 88 4.32 10.72 -2.68
N LEU A 89 3.24 11.50 -2.62
CA LEU A 89 3.30 12.97 -2.67
C LEU A 89 3.54 13.60 -1.30
N ASN A 90 2.96 13.05 -0.23
CA ASN A 90 3.00 13.68 1.09
C ASN A 90 4.20 13.23 1.94
N PHE A 91 4.80 12.08 1.63
CA PHE A 91 5.86 11.50 2.46
C PHE A 91 7.17 11.23 1.72
N SER A 92 7.27 11.57 0.43
CA SER A 92 8.54 11.44 -0.30
C SER A 92 9.51 12.53 0.14
N ASN A 93 10.70 12.13 0.56
CA ASN A 93 11.80 13.05 0.78
C ASN A 93 12.23 13.66 -0.56
N THR A 94 11.78 14.86 -0.86
CA THR A 94 12.31 15.64 -1.99
C THR A 94 13.63 16.29 -1.56
N ASN A 95 14.72 15.53 -1.51
CA ASN A 95 16.06 16.11 -1.60
C ASN A 95 16.36 16.45 -3.07
N SER A 96 15.54 17.28 -3.70
CA SER A 96 15.91 17.94 -4.94
C SER A 96 16.42 19.33 -4.57
N ASN A 97 17.74 19.46 -4.36
CA ASN A 97 18.42 20.72 -4.46
C ASN A 97 18.33 21.24 -5.92
N THR A 98 17.17 21.73 -6.30
CA THR A 98 17.08 22.63 -7.45
C THR A 98 17.30 24.03 -6.91
N ASN A 99 18.55 24.52 -7.02
CA ASN A 99 18.87 25.95 -6.91
C ASN A 99 18.10 26.72 -8.01
N SER A 100 16.87 27.10 -7.73
CA SER A 100 16.19 28.14 -8.49
C SER A 100 16.20 29.40 -7.62
N ASN A 101 17.17 30.30 -7.91
CA ASN A 101 17.17 31.67 -7.41
C ASN A 101 15.93 32.38 -7.94
N THR A 102 14.87 32.41 -7.13
CA THR A 102 13.79 33.39 -7.26
C THR A 102 13.59 34.04 -5.89
N ASN A 103 14.04 35.30 -5.79
CA ASN A 103 13.77 36.19 -4.67
C ASN A 103 12.25 36.40 -4.54
N SER A 104 11.63 35.79 -3.53
CA SER A 104 10.39 36.27 -2.96
C SER A 104 10.41 36.04 -1.44
N ASN A 105 10.55 37.16 -0.71
CA ASN A 105 10.45 37.20 0.74
C ASN A 105 9.05 36.78 1.20
N THR A 106 8.91 35.58 1.70
CA THR A 106 7.86 35.20 2.67
C THR A 106 8.47 34.23 3.65
N ASN A 107 8.77 34.72 4.84
CA ASN A 107 9.20 33.96 6.00
C ASN A 107 8.07 33.03 6.45
N SER A 108 8.16 31.75 6.12
CA SER A 108 7.55 30.67 6.89
C SER A 108 8.57 29.55 7.01
N ASN A 109 9.44 29.67 8.01
CA ASN A 109 10.37 28.62 8.45
C ASN A 109 9.56 27.48 9.09
N THR A 110 9.21 26.47 8.32
CA THR A 110 8.96 25.14 8.82
C THR A 110 10.00 24.19 8.21
N ASN A 111 11.24 24.31 8.72
CA ASN A 111 12.27 23.29 8.54
C ASN A 111 11.92 22.06 9.39
N SER A 112 11.09 21.19 8.90
CA SER A 112 11.02 19.80 9.41
C SER A 112 11.85 18.89 8.52
N ASN A 113 13.18 19.01 8.61
CA ASN A 113 14.12 17.99 8.16
C ASN A 113 14.01 16.77 9.11
N THR A 114 12.93 16.04 9.09
CA THR A 114 12.86 14.71 9.68
C THR A 114 13.01 13.70 8.55
N ASN A 115 14.24 13.21 8.35
CA ASN A 115 14.52 11.93 7.69
C ASN A 115 13.83 10.81 8.50
N SER A 116 12.53 10.74 8.51
CA SER A 116 11.77 9.69 9.16
C SER A 116 11.69 8.50 8.20
N ASN A 117 12.64 7.59 8.30
CA ASN A 117 12.50 6.27 7.68
C ASN A 117 11.34 5.54 8.38
N PHE A 118 10.21 5.48 7.75
CA PHE A 118 9.07 4.65 8.14
C PHE A 118 8.63 3.81 6.95
N ASN A 119 8.03 2.68 7.25
CA ASN A 119 7.38 1.85 6.26
C ASN A 119 5.86 2.05 6.35
N THR A 120 5.15 1.73 5.29
CA THR A 120 3.68 1.77 5.25
C THR A 120 3.14 0.40 4.89
N TRP A 121 2.26 -0.13 5.72
CA TRP A 121 1.40 -1.25 5.40
C TRP A 121 0.25 -0.76 4.52
N PHE A 122 0.11 -1.33 3.33
CA PHE A 122 -1.05 -1.16 2.46
C PHE A 122 -1.89 -2.43 2.55
N ILE A 123 -3.14 -2.29 2.96
CA ILE A 123 -4.02 -3.41 3.34
C ILE A 123 -5.40 -3.17 2.72
N GLU A 124 -5.92 -4.14 1.97
CA GLU A 124 -7.30 -4.13 1.48
C GLU A 124 -8.29 -4.48 2.60
N ASP A 125 -9.54 -4.06 2.48
CA ASP A 125 -10.56 -4.21 3.53
C ASP A 125 -11.11 -5.63 3.68
N ASP A 126 -10.71 -6.57 2.82
CA ASP A 126 -10.96 -8.01 2.96
C ASP A 126 -9.75 -8.81 3.48
N VAL A 127 -8.71 -8.11 3.95
CA VAL A 127 -7.56 -8.70 4.62
C VAL A 127 -7.84 -8.82 6.11
N PHE A 128 -7.60 -9.99 6.67
CA PHE A 128 -7.74 -10.28 8.10
C PHE A 128 -6.38 -10.42 8.78
N PHE A 129 -6.27 -9.88 9.98
CA PHE A 129 -5.21 -10.16 10.97
C PHE A 129 -5.77 -9.96 12.38
N HIS A 130 -5.16 -10.64 13.37
CA HIS A 130 -5.75 -10.74 14.71
C HIS A 130 -5.68 -9.44 15.50
N SER A 131 -4.55 -8.76 15.49
CA SER A 131 -4.31 -7.58 16.32
C SER A 131 -3.20 -6.71 15.75
N GLU A 132 -2.97 -5.57 16.38
CA GLU A 132 -1.80 -4.73 16.11
C GLU A 132 -0.50 -5.49 16.27
N ASP A 133 -0.42 -6.39 17.26
CA ASP A 133 0.79 -7.20 17.55
C ASP A 133 1.21 -8.07 16.38
N THR A 134 0.27 -8.54 15.54
CA THR A 134 0.59 -9.27 14.32
C THR A 134 1.51 -8.45 13.41
N LEU A 135 1.15 -7.18 13.17
CA LEU A 135 1.97 -6.29 12.32
C LEU A 135 3.27 -5.87 13.01
N LEU A 136 3.23 -5.60 14.31
CA LEU A 136 4.42 -5.22 15.09
C LEU A 136 5.48 -6.32 15.10
N LYS A 137 5.08 -7.59 15.23
CA LYS A 137 5.99 -8.74 15.17
C LYS A 137 6.66 -8.87 13.81
N ILE A 138 5.90 -8.70 12.72
CA ILE A 138 6.46 -8.72 11.37
C ILE A 138 7.41 -7.54 11.16
N ASP A 139 7.05 -6.35 11.61
CA ASP A 139 7.91 -5.16 11.53
C ASP A 139 9.23 -5.36 12.28
N ALA A 140 9.19 -5.95 13.47
CA ALA A 140 10.37 -6.24 14.27
C ALA A 140 11.26 -7.33 13.65
N LYS A 141 10.65 -8.31 12.99
CA LYS A 141 11.37 -9.43 12.35
C LYS A 141 12.03 -9.03 11.03
N TYR A 142 11.45 -8.05 10.31
CA TYR A 142 11.91 -7.65 8.97
C TYR A 142 12.16 -6.12 8.86
N PRO A 143 12.96 -5.50 9.76
CA PRO A 143 13.09 -4.04 9.84
C PRO A 143 13.75 -3.42 8.60
N ASP A 144 14.67 -4.13 7.95
CA ASP A 144 15.55 -3.62 6.89
C ASP A 144 15.04 -3.90 5.47
N TYR A 145 13.83 -4.45 5.33
CA TYR A 145 13.29 -4.78 4.03
C TYR A 145 12.40 -3.66 3.48
N ASP A 146 12.61 -3.33 2.21
CA ASP A 146 11.88 -2.28 1.49
C ASP A 146 10.50 -2.72 1.04
N LEU A 147 10.34 -4.01 0.67
CA LEU A 147 9.06 -4.61 0.29
C LEU A 147 8.87 -5.93 1.01
N LEU A 148 7.75 -6.05 1.74
CA LEU A 148 7.24 -7.33 2.23
C LEU A 148 5.92 -7.62 1.52
N ALA A 149 5.80 -8.81 0.92
CA ALA A 149 4.59 -9.25 0.24
C ALA A 149 4.55 -10.77 0.13
N ASN A 150 3.42 -11.33 -0.26
CA ASN A 150 3.31 -12.74 -0.64
C ASN A 150 3.84 -12.92 -2.07
N SER A 151 5.15 -13.09 -2.20
CA SER A 151 5.79 -13.39 -3.47
C SER A 151 7.14 -14.07 -3.22
N ASP A 152 7.47 -15.03 -4.03
CA ASP A 152 8.81 -15.62 -4.07
C ASP A 152 9.81 -14.72 -4.80
N PHE A 153 9.31 -13.67 -5.47
CA PHE A 153 10.08 -12.73 -6.28
C PHE A 153 10.95 -13.43 -7.34
N SER A 154 10.48 -14.55 -7.87
CA SER A 154 11.11 -15.20 -9.02
C SER A 154 10.79 -14.46 -10.31
N PRO A 155 11.75 -14.36 -11.25
CA PRO A 155 11.49 -13.67 -12.51
C PRO A 155 10.50 -14.46 -13.39
N ALA A 156 9.67 -13.75 -14.14
CA ALA A 156 8.79 -14.35 -15.12
C ALA A 156 9.64 -15.03 -16.23
N THR A 157 9.44 -16.32 -16.42
CA THR A 157 10.14 -17.13 -17.44
C THR A 157 9.36 -17.22 -18.74
N ASN A 158 8.04 -17.06 -18.69
CA ASN A 158 7.16 -17.15 -19.85
C ASN A 158 6.11 -16.03 -19.81
N MET A 159 6.18 -15.12 -20.78
CA MET A 159 5.26 -13.97 -20.89
C MET A 159 3.85 -14.36 -21.38
N ASN A 160 3.62 -15.59 -21.77
CA ASN A 160 2.29 -16.11 -22.10
C ASN A 160 1.54 -16.71 -20.89
N GLU A 161 2.26 -16.85 -19.77
CA GLU A 161 1.67 -17.33 -18.52
C GLU A 161 1.14 -16.16 -17.68
N TRP A 162 0.29 -16.48 -16.68
CA TRP A 162 -0.35 -15.51 -15.81
C TRP A 162 -1.03 -14.40 -16.62
N LEU A 163 -0.90 -13.14 -16.21
CA LEU A 163 -1.55 -11.98 -16.85
C LEU A 163 -0.60 -11.14 -17.72
N TRP A 164 0.64 -11.61 -17.94
CA TRP A 164 1.69 -10.82 -18.58
C TRP A 164 1.31 -10.24 -19.93
N SER A 165 0.66 -11.01 -20.80
CA SER A 165 0.22 -10.55 -22.12
C SER A 165 -0.82 -9.42 -22.08
N SER A 166 -1.50 -9.25 -20.95
CA SER A 166 -2.55 -8.24 -20.74
C SER A 166 -2.05 -6.99 -20.01
N ILE A 167 -0.81 -7.02 -19.48
CA ILE A 167 -0.23 -5.91 -18.72
C ILE A 167 0.68 -5.09 -19.64
N LYS A 168 0.46 -3.78 -19.69
CA LYS A 168 1.31 -2.85 -20.45
C LYS A 168 2.47 -2.37 -19.58
N ILE A 169 3.60 -3.04 -19.68
CA ILE A 169 4.83 -2.67 -18.97
C ILE A 169 5.72 -1.86 -19.92
N LYS A 170 6.24 -0.72 -19.46
CA LYS A 170 7.08 0.18 -20.27
C LYS A 170 8.57 0.09 -19.93
N THR A 171 8.93 -0.62 -18.86
CA THR A 171 10.33 -0.92 -18.52
C THR A 171 10.81 -2.20 -19.18
N LYS A 172 12.13 -2.42 -19.20
CA LYS A 172 12.73 -3.69 -19.63
C LYS A 172 12.72 -4.67 -18.45
N GLY A 173 12.43 -5.96 -18.72
CA GLY A 173 12.50 -7.01 -17.73
C GLY A 173 13.90 -7.24 -17.15
N PRO A 174 14.04 -8.14 -16.18
CA PRO A 174 13.07 -9.18 -15.83
C PRO A 174 11.85 -8.64 -15.06
N TYR A 175 10.71 -9.31 -15.24
CA TYR A 175 9.45 -8.97 -14.55
C TYR A 175 9.14 -9.97 -13.44
N TYR A 176 8.48 -9.50 -12.41
CA TYR A 176 8.14 -10.28 -11.21
C TYR A 176 6.68 -10.09 -10.87
N CYS A 177 6.05 -11.05 -10.23
CA CYS A 177 4.68 -10.92 -9.75
C CYS A 177 4.50 -11.50 -8.35
N GLY A 178 3.42 -11.10 -7.70
CA GLY A 178 3.01 -11.61 -6.40
C GLY A 178 1.73 -10.95 -5.91
N MET A 179 1.05 -11.59 -4.97
CA MET A 179 -0.16 -11.05 -4.35
C MET A 179 0.17 -9.87 -3.45
N MET A 180 -0.51 -8.73 -3.64
CA MET A 180 -0.20 -7.46 -3.00
C MET A 180 -1.32 -6.89 -2.12
N CYS A 181 -2.40 -7.65 -1.86
CA CYS A 181 -3.55 -7.19 -1.06
C CYS A 181 -3.18 -6.79 0.38
N ALA A 182 -2.08 -7.34 0.90
CA ALA A 182 -1.42 -6.90 2.12
C ALA A 182 0.09 -6.82 1.86
N THR A 183 0.64 -5.63 1.88
CA THR A 183 2.07 -5.42 1.60
C THR A 183 2.61 -4.27 2.44
N ARG A 184 3.89 -4.36 2.82
CA ARG A 184 4.61 -3.27 3.50
C ARG A 184 5.65 -2.69 2.56
N MET A 185 5.63 -1.38 2.38
CA MET A 185 6.57 -0.66 1.51
C MET A 185 7.35 0.40 2.27
N SER A 186 8.64 0.52 1.95
CA SER A 186 9.46 1.66 2.37
C SER A 186 9.18 2.90 1.51
N GLN A 187 9.64 4.05 1.99
CA GLN A 187 9.61 5.28 1.19
C GLN A 187 10.44 5.17 -0.10
N ARG A 188 11.46 4.32 -0.13
CA ARG A 188 12.27 4.06 -1.32
C ARG A 188 11.45 3.38 -2.42
N VAL A 189 10.63 2.38 -2.08
CA VAL A 189 9.71 1.73 -3.02
C VAL A 189 8.66 2.72 -3.52
N LEU A 190 8.03 3.49 -2.62
CA LEU A 190 7.04 4.51 -2.99
C LEU A 190 7.64 5.57 -3.91
N ASN A 191 8.88 5.97 -3.69
CA ASN A 191 9.58 6.90 -4.58
C ASN A 191 9.81 6.30 -5.98
N SER A 192 10.19 5.02 -6.07
CA SER A 192 10.35 4.32 -7.36
C SER A 192 9.03 4.26 -8.13
N ILE A 193 7.92 3.97 -7.43
CA ILE A 193 6.57 3.99 -8.02
C ILE A 193 6.22 5.39 -8.52
N ARG A 194 6.54 6.45 -7.75
CA ARG A 194 6.32 7.84 -8.16
C ARG A 194 7.12 8.20 -9.41
N VAL A 195 8.40 7.84 -9.44
CA VAL A 195 9.26 8.07 -10.61
C VAL A 195 8.68 7.38 -11.85
N TYR A 196 8.25 6.13 -11.71
CA TYR A 196 7.58 5.42 -12.79
C TYR A 196 6.30 6.13 -13.27
N ALA A 197 5.40 6.47 -12.32
CA ALA A 197 4.15 7.15 -12.60
C ALA A 197 4.37 8.47 -13.37
N THR A 198 5.30 9.30 -12.91
CA THR A 198 5.60 10.59 -13.56
C THR A 198 6.30 10.45 -14.90
N THR A 199 7.16 9.45 -15.06
CA THR A 199 7.90 9.20 -16.31
C THR A 199 6.98 8.70 -17.43
N TYR A 200 6.08 7.78 -17.10
CA TYR A 200 5.22 7.10 -18.08
C TYR A 200 3.79 7.62 -18.11
N ASN A 201 3.42 8.49 -17.19
CA ASN A 201 2.08 9.06 -17.00
C ASN A 201 0.98 7.99 -16.82
N GLU A 202 1.36 6.84 -16.28
CA GLU A 202 0.49 5.73 -15.88
C GLU A 202 1.30 4.70 -15.07
N LEU A 203 0.59 3.88 -14.29
CA LEU A 203 1.11 2.69 -13.66
C LEU A 203 0.68 1.43 -14.44
N PHE A 204 1.10 0.26 -13.98
CA PHE A 204 0.59 -1.02 -14.46
C PHE A 204 0.15 -1.86 -13.24
N PHE A 205 -0.38 -3.05 -13.48
CA PHE A 205 -1.04 -3.87 -12.47
C PHE A 205 -0.14 -4.12 -11.25
N LEU A 206 -0.68 -3.85 -10.06
CA LEU A 206 0.07 -3.78 -8.79
C LEU A 206 0.88 -5.04 -8.47
N GLU A 207 0.32 -6.21 -8.77
CA GLU A 207 0.99 -7.49 -8.50
C GLU A 207 2.25 -7.70 -9.34
N ALA A 208 2.38 -6.99 -10.46
CA ALA A 208 3.60 -6.95 -11.26
C ALA A 208 4.44 -5.70 -10.96
N LEU A 209 3.80 -4.55 -10.70
CA LEU A 209 4.47 -3.26 -10.52
C LEU A 209 5.43 -3.28 -9.33
N PHE A 210 4.94 -3.64 -8.14
CA PHE A 210 5.73 -3.49 -6.93
C PHE A 210 6.96 -4.40 -6.91
N PRO A 211 6.84 -5.71 -7.18
CA PRO A 211 8.01 -6.57 -7.21
C PRO A 211 8.97 -6.23 -8.35
N THR A 212 8.46 -5.86 -9.53
CA THR A 212 9.32 -5.50 -10.67
C THR A 212 10.15 -4.26 -10.37
N LEU A 213 9.54 -3.17 -9.89
CA LEU A 213 10.28 -1.95 -9.56
C LEU A 213 11.24 -2.16 -8.37
N THR A 214 10.87 -3.00 -7.40
CA THR A 214 11.74 -3.31 -6.26
C THR A 214 12.97 -4.13 -6.68
N LYS A 215 12.84 -4.97 -7.70
CA LYS A 215 13.94 -5.81 -8.24
C LYS A 215 14.73 -5.13 -9.34
N GLU A 216 14.36 -3.93 -9.75
CA GLU A 216 15.10 -3.21 -10.77
C GLU A 216 16.56 -3.00 -10.35
N ALA A 217 17.52 -3.41 -11.20
CA ALA A 217 18.90 -3.68 -10.82
C ALA A 217 19.68 -2.52 -10.22
N ASN A 218 19.19 -1.28 -10.38
CA ASN A 218 19.93 -0.08 -9.96
C ASN A 218 19.46 0.50 -8.61
N LEU A 219 18.45 -0.08 -7.97
CA LEU A 219 17.83 0.54 -6.80
C LEU A 219 18.30 -0.05 -5.46
N GLU A 220 18.97 -1.20 -5.48
CA GLU A 220 19.45 -1.91 -4.26
C GLU A 220 18.35 -2.06 -3.18
N LEU A 221 17.10 -2.25 -3.62
CA LEU A 221 15.98 -2.44 -2.72
C LEU A 221 15.92 -3.89 -2.23
N LYS A 222 15.62 -4.07 -0.95
CA LYS A 222 15.49 -5.39 -0.34
C LYS A 222 14.03 -5.82 -0.30
N CYS A 223 13.73 -7.02 -0.78
CA CYS A 223 12.40 -7.60 -0.70
C CYS A 223 12.42 -8.97 -0.02
N CYS A 224 11.33 -9.32 0.63
CA CYS A 224 11.14 -10.58 1.33
C CYS A 224 9.69 -11.07 1.21
N CYS A 225 9.50 -12.40 1.22
CA CYS A 225 8.23 -13.07 1.41
C CYS A 225 8.18 -13.67 2.82
N PRO A 226 7.66 -12.97 3.82
CA PRO A 226 7.49 -13.49 5.17
C PRO A 226 6.56 -14.71 5.20
N ASP A 227 6.82 -15.65 6.08
CA ASP A 227 5.92 -16.80 6.27
C ASP A 227 4.52 -16.35 6.69
N GLU A 228 4.44 -15.29 7.46
CA GLU A 228 3.20 -14.66 7.95
C GLU A 228 2.33 -14.10 6.82
N LEU A 229 2.89 -13.84 5.63
CA LEU A 229 2.17 -13.36 4.44
C LEU A 229 1.84 -14.47 3.43
N LYS A 230 2.30 -15.70 3.62
CA LYS A 230 2.00 -16.82 2.71
C LYS A 230 0.52 -17.16 2.61
N THR A 231 -0.27 -16.75 3.58
CA THR A 231 -1.74 -16.86 3.62
C THR A 231 -2.46 -15.71 2.91
N VAL A 232 -1.74 -14.75 2.33
CA VAL A 232 -2.30 -13.72 1.46
C VAL A 232 -2.33 -14.27 0.03
N VAL A 233 -3.45 -14.85 -0.37
CA VAL A 233 -3.61 -15.57 -1.66
C VAL A 233 -4.83 -15.08 -2.43
N TYR A 234 -4.93 -15.41 -3.71
CA TYR A 234 -6.03 -14.96 -4.57
C TYR A 234 -7.39 -15.53 -4.18
N ARG A 235 -7.43 -16.82 -3.83
CA ARG A 235 -8.66 -17.51 -3.39
C ARG A 235 -8.28 -18.57 -2.37
N HIS A 236 -8.97 -18.57 -1.24
CA HIS A 236 -8.87 -19.63 -0.25
C HIS A 236 -10.16 -19.70 0.57
N ASN A 237 -10.50 -20.91 1.00
CA ASN A 237 -11.58 -21.13 1.96
C ASN A 237 -10.93 -21.46 3.30
N TYR A 238 -10.71 -20.44 4.13
CA TYR A 238 -10.19 -20.61 5.47
C TYR A 238 -11.26 -21.19 6.39
N VAL A 239 -10.84 -22.01 7.33
CA VAL A 239 -11.68 -22.50 8.42
C VAL A 239 -11.21 -21.89 9.73
N TYR A 240 -12.08 -21.81 10.73
CA TYR A 240 -11.80 -21.17 12.01
C TYR A 240 -10.49 -21.62 12.67
N GLN A 241 -10.17 -22.93 12.54
CA GLN A 241 -8.92 -23.51 13.08
C GLN A 241 -7.65 -22.92 12.47
N ASP A 242 -7.68 -22.41 11.25
CA ASP A 242 -6.50 -21.82 10.61
C ASP A 242 -6.11 -20.54 11.35
N PHE A 243 -7.10 -19.74 11.75
CA PHE A 243 -6.87 -18.48 12.46
C PHE A 243 -6.41 -18.70 13.90
N VAL A 244 -6.97 -19.71 14.59
CA VAL A 244 -6.59 -20.03 15.97
C VAL A 244 -5.16 -20.53 16.05
N LYS A 245 -4.72 -21.36 15.09
CA LYS A 245 -3.38 -21.95 15.08
C LYS A 245 -2.28 -20.93 14.76
N ASN A 246 -2.56 -19.99 13.87
CA ASN A 246 -1.55 -19.09 13.30
C ASN A 246 -1.95 -17.62 13.46
N LYS A 247 -2.04 -17.15 14.70
CA LYS A 247 -2.46 -15.77 15.02
C LYS A 247 -1.50 -14.70 14.52
N ASP A 248 -0.28 -15.06 14.17
CA ASP A 248 0.72 -14.13 13.65
C ASP A 248 0.63 -13.95 12.12
N ASN A 249 -0.23 -14.72 11.44
CA ASN A 249 -0.42 -14.63 10.00
C ASN A 249 -1.42 -13.56 9.60
N ILE A 250 -1.24 -13.05 8.37
CA ILE A 250 -2.19 -12.17 7.67
C ILE A 250 -2.90 -13.00 6.61
N TYR A 251 -4.22 -12.93 6.55
CA TYR A 251 -5.07 -13.76 5.70
C TYR A 251 -5.82 -12.94 4.66
N HIS A 252 -5.93 -13.43 3.43
CA HIS A 252 -6.73 -12.87 2.35
C HIS A 252 -7.22 -13.98 1.41
N PRO A 253 -8.46 -13.90 0.91
CA PRO A 253 -9.49 -12.92 1.23
C PRO A 253 -10.46 -13.40 2.33
N ILE A 254 -10.88 -12.49 3.22
CA ILE A 254 -12.00 -12.70 4.14
C ILE A 254 -13.07 -11.64 3.83
N LYS A 255 -13.96 -11.96 2.90
CA LYS A 255 -14.91 -10.99 2.33
C LYS A 255 -16.08 -10.64 3.25
N ASN A 256 -16.46 -11.56 4.14
CA ASN A 256 -17.51 -11.30 5.10
C ASN A 256 -16.93 -10.61 6.33
N ILE A 257 -17.21 -9.32 6.48
CA ILE A 257 -16.67 -8.52 7.59
C ILE A 257 -17.12 -9.02 8.98
N LEU A 258 -18.23 -9.73 9.10
CA LEU A 258 -18.67 -10.32 10.36
C LEU A 258 -17.75 -11.47 10.81
N GLU A 259 -17.16 -12.19 9.88
CA GLU A 259 -16.16 -13.22 10.17
C GLU A 259 -14.90 -12.62 10.79
N HIS A 260 -14.54 -11.36 10.47
CA HIS A 260 -13.44 -10.67 11.15
C HIS A 260 -13.68 -10.51 12.65
N VAL A 261 -14.94 -10.32 13.08
CA VAL A 261 -15.29 -10.23 14.51
C VAL A 261 -15.23 -11.62 15.15
N GLU A 262 -15.73 -12.63 14.44
CA GLU A 262 -15.77 -14.00 14.95
C GLU A 262 -14.36 -14.59 15.12
N PHE A 263 -13.49 -14.42 14.12
CA PHE A 263 -12.13 -14.97 14.13
C PHE A 263 -11.18 -14.25 15.10
N ARG A 264 -11.57 -13.06 15.63
CA ARG A 264 -10.81 -12.34 16.66
C ARG A 264 -11.20 -12.73 18.10
N LYS A 265 -12.25 -13.55 18.31
CA LYS A 265 -12.65 -14.04 19.62
C LYS A 265 -11.71 -15.14 20.10
#